data_87c69548fe28e3dd308bad64ef11befb
#
_entry.id   87c69548fe28e3dd308bad64ef11befb
#
_cell.length_a   1.000
_cell.length_b   1.000
_cell.length_c   1.000
_cell.angle_alpha   90.00
_cell.angle_beta   90.00
_cell.angle_gamma   90.00
#
_symmetry.space_group_name_H-M   'P 1'
#
loop_
_entity.id
_entity.type
_entity.pdbx_description
1 polymer ?
#
loop_
_entity_poly.entity_id
_entity_poly.type
_entity_poly.pdbx_seq_one_letter_code
_entity_poly.pdbx_strand_id
1 'polypeptide(L)'
;MSKKKRRRCRRTPPLTAKDRHHICYQGRYWGSGYAKAIRNAFVRPVPVVWHRELHSRLSTVPVPDGALLKKAWVEYQKEADIIDSMGVCQAIAWLYVHIPDVEFRRAMQFQLDFFASKFEETVY
;
A
#
# COMPACT_ATOMS: atom_id res chain seq x y z
N MET A 1 -20.34 25.40 -16.90
CA MET A 1 -20.30 25.40 -15.54
C MET A 1 -19.74 24.20 -14.83
N SER A 2 -18.68 24.41 -14.22
CA SER A 2 -17.94 23.36 -13.53
C SER A 2 -18.47 23.05 -12.14
N LYS A 3 -19.40 23.82 -11.65
CA LYS A 3 -19.87 23.64 -10.28
C LYS A 3 -20.51 22.30 -10.01
N LYS A 4 -21.23 21.79 -10.99
CA LYS A 4 -21.89 20.51 -10.82
C LYS A 4 -20.92 19.37 -10.67
N LYS A 5 -19.80 19.47 -11.34
CA LYS A 5 -18.78 18.42 -11.24
C LYS A 5 -18.24 18.31 -9.82
N ARG A 6 -18.11 19.43 -9.16
CA ARG A 6 -17.59 19.40 -7.79
C ARG A 6 -18.51 18.65 -6.85
N ARG A 7 -19.81 18.78 -7.05
CA ARG A 7 -20.72 18.04 -6.21
C ARG A 7 -20.60 16.55 -6.39
N ARG A 8 -20.36 16.12 -7.63
CA ARG A 8 -20.16 14.70 -7.87
C ARG A 8 -18.95 14.16 -7.14
N CYS A 9 -17.94 14.98 -6.95
CA CYS A 9 -16.74 14.55 -6.24
C CYS A 9 -17.00 14.24 -4.77
N ARG A 10 -18.12 14.66 -4.23
CA ARG A 10 -18.46 14.38 -2.84
C ARG A 10 -19.17 13.06 -2.67
N ARG A 11 -19.60 12.48 -3.73
CA ARG A 11 -20.25 11.18 -3.62
C ARG A 11 -19.29 10.13 -3.14
N THR A 12 -19.81 9.29 -2.27
CA THR A 12 -19.06 8.13 -1.81
C THR A 12 -19.08 7.07 -2.92
N PRO A 13 -17.93 6.68 -3.46
CA PRO A 13 -17.90 5.64 -4.47
C PRO A 13 -18.38 4.31 -3.90
N PRO A 14 -18.92 3.43 -4.72
CA PRO A 14 -19.26 2.08 -4.25
C PRO A 14 -18.01 1.29 -3.93
N LEU A 15 -18.14 0.29 -3.05
CA LEU A 15 -17.00 -0.55 -2.69
C LEU A 15 -16.44 -1.34 -3.87
N THR A 16 -17.22 -1.47 -4.94
CA THR A 16 -16.72 -2.12 -6.15
C THR A 16 -15.73 -1.27 -6.93
N ALA A 17 -15.72 0.05 -6.70
CA ALA A 17 -14.74 0.92 -7.34
C ALA A 17 -13.40 0.75 -6.64
N LYS A 18 -12.35 0.46 -7.41
CA LYS A 18 -11.03 0.17 -6.87
C LYS A 18 -10.00 1.16 -7.34
N ASP A 19 -9.05 1.45 -6.46
CA ASP A 19 -7.84 2.18 -6.78
C ASP A 19 -6.65 1.24 -6.72
N ARG A 20 -5.60 1.58 -7.44
CA ARG A 20 -4.33 0.87 -7.32
C ARG A 20 -3.57 1.50 -6.16
N HIS A 21 -3.46 0.75 -5.07
CA HIS A 21 -2.75 1.23 -3.89
C HIS A 21 -1.29 0.78 -3.91
N HIS A 22 -0.39 1.75 -3.92
CA HIS A 22 1.03 1.50 -3.71
C HIS A 22 1.25 1.37 -2.21
N ILE A 23 1.65 0.19 -1.76
CA ILE A 23 1.85 -0.04 -0.32
C ILE A 23 2.99 0.83 0.21
N CYS A 24 4.03 1.02 -0.61
CA CYS A 24 5.13 1.93 -0.29
C CYS A 24 4.90 3.23 -1.06
N TYR A 25 4.57 4.29 -0.34
CA TYR A 25 4.23 5.54 -0.98
C TYR A 25 4.85 6.74 -0.26
N GLN A 26 4.97 7.77 -0.94
CA GLN A 26 5.56 9.08 -0.79
C GLN A 26 6.50 9.21 -1.97
N GLY A 27 5.88 9.40 -3.08
CA GLY A 27 6.41 9.33 -4.42
C GLY A 27 7.87 9.63 -4.62
N ARG A 28 8.29 10.79 -4.18
CA ARG A 28 9.62 11.28 -4.48
C ARG A 28 10.74 10.42 -3.91
N TYR A 29 10.55 9.95 -2.70
CA TYR A 29 11.59 9.18 -2.02
C TYR A 29 11.60 7.72 -2.40
N TRP A 30 10.49 7.25 -2.94
CA TRP A 30 10.38 5.90 -3.45
C TRP A 30 10.61 5.84 -4.96
N GLY A 31 11.27 6.86 -5.51
CA GLY A 31 11.32 7.05 -6.96
C GLY A 31 12.56 6.53 -7.67
N SER A 32 13.49 5.87 -6.99
CA SER A 32 14.71 5.40 -7.65
C SER A 32 15.24 4.13 -7.00
N GLY A 33 16.07 3.38 -7.76
CA GLY A 33 16.78 2.22 -7.27
C GLY A 33 15.87 1.11 -6.77
N TYR A 34 16.31 0.44 -5.72
CA TYR A 34 15.55 -0.65 -5.13
C TYR A 34 14.24 -0.18 -4.52
N ALA A 35 14.20 1.06 -4.04
CA ALA A 35 12.97 1.64 -3.51
C ALA A 35 11.89 1.66 -4.59
N LYS A 36 12.24 2.15 -5.78
CA LYS A 36 11.28 2.20 -6.89
C LYS A 36 10.85 0.81 -7.31
N ALA A 37 11.78 -0.15 -7.36
CA ALA A 37 11.47 -1.51 -7.75
C ALA A 37 10.45 -2.13 -6.80
N ILE A 38 10.67 -1.98 -5.50
CA ILE A 38 9.76 -2.51 -4.49
C ILE A 38 8.42 -1.79 -4.54
N ARG A 39 8.43 -0.47 -4.65
CA ARG A 39 7.20 0.30 -4.76
C ARG A 39 6.34 -0.20 -5.92
N ASN A 40 6.95 -0.42 -7.07
CA ASN A 40 6.21 -0.85 -8.26
C ASN A 40 5.72 -2.28 -8.19
N ALA A 41 6.42 -3.14 -7.45
CA ALA A 41 6.01 -4.54 -7.32
C ALA A 41 4.88 -4.73 -6.31
N PHE A 42 4.76 -3.85 -5.33
CA PHE A 42 3.78 -4.00 -4.26
C PHE A 42 2.64 -3.00 -4.44
N VAL A 43 1.84 -3.25 -5.46
CA VAL A 43 0.64 -2.46 -5.78
C VAL A 43 -0.54 -3.42 -5.77
N ARG A 44 -1.60 -3.05 -5.05
CA ARG A 44 -2.78 -3.93 -4.92
C ARG A 44 -4.06 -3.11 -5.05
N PRO A 45 -5.10 -3.67 -5.65
CA PRO A 45 -6.37 -2.96 -5.74
C PRO A 45 -7.07 -2.91 -4.38
N VAL A 46 -7.57 -1.74 -4.03
CA VAL A 46 -8.34 -1.56 -2.80
C VAL A 46 -9.52 -0.65 -3.10
N PRO A 47 -10.62 -0.75 -2.34
CA PRO A 47 -11.73 0.15 -2.55
C PRO A 47 -11.31 1.60 -2.43
N VAL A 48 -11.82 2.44 -3.32
CA VAL A 48 -11.46 3.85 -3.38
C VAL A 48 -11.69 4.55 -2.04
N VAL A 49 -12.80 4.22 -1.38
CA VAL A 49 -13.14 4.83 -0.09
C VAL A 49 -12.09 4.51 0.96
N TRP A 50 -11.64 3.25 1.01
CA TRP A 50 -10.61 2.84 1.96
C TRP A 50 -9.29 3.52 1.66
N HIS A 51 -8.95 3.62 0.38
CA HIS A 51 -7.69 4.24 -0.05
C HIS A 51 -7.62 5.69 0.41
N ARG A 52 -8.70 6.43 0.22
CA ARG A 52 -8.78 7.82 0.65
C ARG A 52 -8.66 7.96 2.15
N GLU A 53 -9.35 7.11 2.88
CA GLU A 53 -9.30 7.14 4.34
C GLU A 53 -7.90 6.81 4.86
N LEU A 54 -7.25 5.81 4.27
CA LEU A 54 -5.90 5.44 4.67
C LEU A 54 -4.95 6.62 4.50
N HIS A 55 -4.97 7.27 3.34
CA HIS A 55 -4.05 8.37 3.08
C HIS A 55 -4.31 9.58 3.96
N SER A 56 -5.53 9.74 4.49
CA SER A 56 -5.80 10.81 5.43
C SER A 56 -5.18 10.54 6.80
N ARG A 57 -4.91 9.29 7.12
CA ARG A 57 -4.34 8.89 8.41
C ARG A 57 -2.85 8.61 8.37
N LEU A 58 -2.37 8.10 7.24
CA LEU A 58 -0.97 7.77 7.05
C LEU A 58 -0.54 8.36 5.71
N SER A 59 0.03 9.55 5.76
CA SER A 59 0.32 10.30 4.54
C SER A 59 1.57 9.80 3.82
N THR A 60 2.53 9.21 4.56
CA THR A 60 3.78 8.75 3.95
C THR A 60 4.24 7.46 4.59
N VAL A 61 5.03 6.69 3.82
CA VAL A 61 5.72 5.51 4.32
C VAL A 61 7.22 5.81 4.23
N PRO A 62 7.95 5.74 5.35
CA PRO A 62 9.38 6.05 5.32
C PRO A 62 10.15 5.04 4.48
N VAL A 63 11.18 5.53 3.78
CA VAL A 63 12.01 4.71 2.92
C VAL A 63 13.11 4.07 3.75
N PRO A 64 13.19 2.73 3.79
CA PRO A 64 14.24 2.06 4.55
C PRO A 64 15.62 2.22 3.90
N ASP A 65 16.65 1.83 4.65
CA ASP A 65 18.01 1.84 4.14
C ASP A 65 18.13 1.01 2.86
N GLY A 66 18.97 1.47 1.94
CA GLY A 66 19.13 0.82 0.65
C GLY A 66 19.57 -0.62 0.72
N ALA A 67 20.40 -0.98 1.72
CA ALA A 67 20.84 -2.35 1.88
C ALA A 67 19.68 -3.27 2.25
N LEU A 68 18.77 -2.80 3.09
CA LEU A 68 17.57 -3.57 3.45
C LEU A 68 16.64 -3.72 2.25
N LEU A 69 16.50 -2.67 1.47
CA LEU A 69 15.65 -2.73 0.27
C LEU A 69 16.22 -3.69 -0.76
N LYS A 70 17.54 -3.67 -0.94
CA LYS A 70 18.19 -4.59 -1.87
C LYS A 70 17.95 -6.04 -1.45
N LYS A 71 18.10 -6.32 -0.18
CA LYS A 71 17.90 -7.68 0.33
C LYS A 71 16.47 -8.14 0.11
N ALA A 72 15.52 -7.27 0.42
CA ALA A 72 14.09 -7.59 0.21
C ALA A 72 13.80 -7.81 -1.26
N TRP A 73 14.39 -7.00 -2.14
CA TRP A 73 14.19 -7.15 -3.58
C TRP A 73 14.70 -8.50 -4.09
N VAL A 74 15.86 -8.94 -3.60
CA VAL A 74 16.39 -10.24 -3.96
C VAL A 74 15.45 -11.35 -3.53
N GLU A 75 14.92 -11.28 -2.31
CA GLU A 75 13.99 -12.29 -1.82
C GLU A 75 12.69 -12.28 -2.62
N TYR A 76 12.19 -11.09 -2.95
CA TYR A 76 10.99 -10.98 -3.78
C TYR A 76 11.18 -11.69 -5.12
N GLN A 77 12.31 -11.47 -5.78
CA GLN A 77 12.56 -12.04 -7.10
C GLN A 77 12.55 -13.55 -7.10
N LYS A 78 12.92 -14.18 -5.98
CA LYS A 78 12.92 -15.63 -5.87
C LYS A 78 11.51 -16.22 -5.89
N GLU A 79 10.52 -15.47 -5.44
CA GLU A 79 9.15 -15.95 -5.27
C GLU A 79 8.12 -14.98 -5.83
N ALA A 80 8.51 -14.28 -6.89
CA ALA A 80 7.66 -13.21 -7.44
C ALA A 80 6.26 -13.71 -7.78
N ASP A 81 6.13 -14.89 -8.39
CA ASP A 81 4.82 -15.40 -8.79
C ASP A 81 3.91 -15.60 -7.60
N ILE A 82 4.46 -16.11 -6.50
CA ILE A 82 3.69 -16.34 -5.29
C ILE A 82 3.32 -14.99 -4.65
N ILE A 83 4.30 -14.10 -4.54
CA ILE A 83 4.10 -12.82 -3.88
C ILE A 83 3.11 -11.95 -4.67
N ASP A 84 3.19 -11.97 -5.99
CA ASP A 84 2.30 -11.17 -6.83
C ASP A 84 0.85 -11.65 -6.76
N SER A 85 0.63 -12.89 -6.32
CA SER A 85 -0.73 -13.40 -6.15
C SER A 85 -1.32 -13.09 -4.79
N MET A 86 -0.54 -12.52 -3.87
CA MET A 86 -1.02 -12.16 -2.54
C MET A 86 -1.97 -10.98 -2.59
N GLY A 87 -2.99 -11.00 -1.72
CA GLY A 87 -3.84 -9.85 -1.51
C GLY A 87 -3.12 -8.75 -0.76
N VAL A 88 -3.81 -7.63 -0.53
CA VAL A 88 -3.18 -6.45 0.07
C VAL A 88 -2.62 -6.75 1.47
N CYS A 89 -3.37 -7.43 2.32
CA CYS A 89 -2.90 -7.72 3.68
C CYS A 89 -1.69 -8.65 3.68
N GLN A 90 -1.71 -9.68 2.87
CA GLN A 90 -0.59 -10.60 2.78
C GLN A 90 0.66 -9.92 2.25
N ALA A 91 0.51 -9.05 1.26
CA ALA A 91 1.63 -8.31 0.69
C ALA A 91 2.25 -7.37 1.72
N ILE A 92 1.41 -6.68 2.50
CA ILE A 92 1.90 -5.81 3.56
C ILE A 92 2.67 -6.62 4.61
N ALA A 93 2.13 -7.77 4.99
CA ALA A 93 2.77 -8.64 5.97
C ALA A 93 4.13 -9.14 5.46
N TRP A 94 4.23 -9.46 4.18
CA TRP A 94 5.49 -9.88 3.59
C TRP A 94 6.55 -8.78 3.71
N LEU A 95 6.16 -7.55 3.40
CA LEU A 95 7.07 -6.41 3.53
C LEU A 95 7.49 -6.20 4.98
N TYR A 96 6.54 -6.32 5.90
CA TYR A 96 6.82 -6.18 7.31
C TYR A 96 7.89 -7.18 7.77
N VAL A 97 7.75 -8.43 7.34
CA VAL A 97 8.67 -9.49 7.75
C VAL A 97 10.06 -9.30 7.13
N HIS A 98 10.12 -8.89 5.88
CA HIS A 98 11.37 -8.90 5.13
C HIS A 98 12.16 -7.60 5.19
N ILE A 99 11.60 -6.55 5.74
CA ILE A 99 12.30 -5.26 5.88
C ILE A 99 12.30 -4.86 7.36
N PRO A 100 13.36 -5.24 8.11
CA PRO A 100 13.39 -5.02 9.55
C PRO A 100 13.85 -3.60 9.91
N ASP A 101 13.06 -2.63 9.51
CA ASP A 101 13.27 -1.21 9.82
C ASP A 101 12.13 -0.76 10.70
N VAL A 102 12.44 -0.14 11.83
CA VAL A 102 11.43 0.19 12.85
C VAL A 102 10.35 1.11 12.30
N GLU A 103 10.74 2.19 11.63
CA GLU A 103 9.78 3.16 11.13
C GLU A 103 8.96 2.59 9.99
N PHE A 104 9.61 1.83 9.11
CA PHE A 104 8.90 1.17 8.03
C PHE A 104 7.89 0.16 8.57
N ARG A 105 8.30 -0.63 9.57
CA ARG A 105 7.40 -1.61 10.17
C ARG A 105 6.19 -0.97 10.85
N ARG A 106 6.38 0.19 11.46
CA ARG A 106 5.24 0.92 12.02
C ARG A 106 4.22 1.28 10.95
N ALA A 107 4.71 1.75 9.81
CA ALA A 107 3.83 2.09 8.69
C ALA A 107 3.13 0.85 8.14
N MET A 108 3.84 -0.27 8.05
CA MET A 108 3.24 -1.52 7.57
C MET A 108 2.21 -2.03 8.57
N GLN A 109 2.50 -1.97 9.86
CA GLN A 109 1.55 -2.41 10.88
C GLN A 109 0.29 -1.55 10.85
N PHE A 110 0.45 -0.25 10.66
CA PHE A 110 -0.71 0.64 10.55
C PHE A 110 -1.60 0.24 9.39
N GLN A 111 -1.01 0.02 8.21
CA GLN A 111 -1.78 -0.40 7.04
C GLN A 111 -2.44 -1.75 7.25
N LEU A 112 -1.71 -2.68 7.85
CA LEU A 112 -2.24 -4.02 8.08
C LEU A 112 -3.45 -3.97 8.98
N ASP A 113 -3.36 -3.23 10.10
CA ASP A 113 -4.48 -3.09 11.03
C ASP A 113 -5.65 -2.40 10.35
N PHE A 114 -5.37 -1.39 9.54
CA PHE A 114 -6.41 -0.64 8.84
C PHE A 114 -7.19 -1.55 7.90
N PHE A 115 -6.49 -2.27 7.02
CA PHE A 115 -7.17 -3.13 6.05
C PHE A 115 -7.83 -4.33 6.70
N ALA A 116 -7.19 -4.92 7.70
CA ALA A 116 -7.80 -6.05 8.41
C ALA A 116 -9.12 -5.64 9.05
N SER A 117 -9.16 -4.46 9.66
CA SER A 117 -10.38 -3.93 10.25
C SER A 117 -11.47 -3.71 9.18
N LYS A 118 -11.09 -3.17 8.02
CA LYS A 118 -12.05 -2.93 6.95
C LYS A 118 -12.61 -4.23 6.40
N PHE A 119 -11.79 -5.25 6.23
CA PHE A 119 -12.27 -6.53 5.75
C PHE A 119 -13.21 -7.19 6.75
N GLU A 120 -12.94 -7.05 8.04
CA GLU A 120 -13.86 -7.55 9.05
C GLU A 120 -15.20 -6.86 8.98
N GLU A 121 -15.21 -5.54 8.78
CA GLU A 121 -16.45 -4.78 8.70
C GLU A 121 -17.32 -5.24 7.53
N THR A 122 -16.72 -5.68 6.44
CA THR A 122 -17.47 -6.06 5.26
C THR A 122 -17.99 -7.49 5.29
N VAL A 123 -17.55 -8.29 6.24
CA VAL A 123 -18.01 -9.67 6.38
C VAL A 123 -19.47 -9.72 6.85
N TYR A 124 -19.86 -8.75 7.60
CA TYR A 124 -21.21 -8.67 8.14
C TYR A 124 -22.05 -7.75 7.27
#